data_c9c27a63b26c11f6d4f0230e0f44e1b9
#
_entry.id   c9c27a63b26c11f6d4f0230e0f44e1b9
#
_cell.length_a   1.000
_cell.length_b   1.000
_cell.length_c   1.000
_cell.angle_alpha   90.00
_cell.angle_beta   90.00
_cell.angle_gamma   90.00
#
_symmetry.space_group_name_H-M   'P 1'
#
loop_
_entity.id
_entity.type
_entity.pdbx_description
1 polymer ?
#
loop_
_entity_poly.entity_id
_entity_poly.type
_entity_poly.pdbx_seq_one_letter_code
_entity_poly.pdbx_strand_id
1 'polypeptide(L)'
;MSSEYVYKLVVEQNGKQVVTKVLTYKMVGDITSSLDDNEENNDFFEVAAHHPASSVRENVASKDSISIAAMETLSTDNSMAVLRNLVNSSCFRENASEEMVEILINMDVEIAESIASYIGSFENVDTNKLASLLSESTEPAILATLAGNSDTPKKILKVLSTHSEPEIASQAKASLDY
;
A
#
# COMPACT_ATOMS: atom_id res chain seq x y z
N MET A 1 -5.90 22.12 -11.81
CA MET A 1 -5.15 21.89 -13.06
C MET A 1 -4.04 20.92 -12.69
N SER A 2 -4.07 19.66 -13.19
CA SER A 2 -3.00 18.70 -12.96
C SER A 2 -1.75 19.21 -13.69
N SER A 3 -0.65 19.39 -12.96
CA SER A 3 0.64 19.68 -13.59
C SER A 3 1.08 18.45 -14.39
N GLU A 4 1.21 18.60 -15.70
CA GLU A 4 1.67 17.53 -16.59
C GLU A 4 3.20 17.46 -16.49
N TYR A 5 3.72 16.39 -15.91
CA TYR A 5 5.16 16.14 -15.86
C TYR A 5 5.67 15.64 -17.21
N VAL A 6 6.79 16.19 -17.69
CA VAL A 6 7.48 15.74 -18.89
C VAL A 6 8.83 15.16 -18.50
N TYR A 7 8.96 13.85 -18.66
CA TYR A 7 10.20 13.12 -18.35
C TYR A 7 11.17 13.19 -19.53
N LYS A 8 12.43 13.53 -19.26
CA LYS A 8 13.46 13.69 -20.30
C LYS A 8 14.75 13.00 -19.91
N LEU A 9 15.36 12.31 -20.87
CA LEU A 9 16.77 11.92 -20.81
C LEU A 9 17.61 13.10 -21.30
N VAL A 10 18.55 13.54 -20.47
CA VAL A 10 19.51 14.59 -20.82
C VAL A 10 20.92 14.01 -20.77
N VAL A 11 21.69 14.20 -21.81
CA VAL A 11 23.11 13.84 -21.85
C VAL A 11 23.92 15.13 -21.91
N GLU A 12 24.86 15.27 -20.98
CA GLU A 12 25.73 16.45 -20.90
C GLU A 12 27.18 16.08 -21.18
N GLN A 13 27.86 16.96 -21.87
CA GLN A 13 29.30 16.89 -22.08
C GLN A 13 29.94 18.25 -21.69
N ASN A 14 30.83 18.24 -20.75
CA ASN A 14 31.51 19.45 -20.22
C ASN A 14 30.48 20.55 -19.79
N GLY A 15 29.39 20.14 -19.11
CA GLY A 15 28.35 21.05 -18.63
C GLY A 15 27.42 21.60 -19.71
N LYS A 16 27.49 21.08 -20.94
CA LYS A 16 26.58 21.43 -22.05
C LYS A 16 25.70 20.26 -22.42
N GLN A 17 24.40 20.52 -22.53
CA GLN A 17 23.46 19.53 -23.02
C GLN A 17 23.73 19.23 -24.49
N VAL A 18 24.04 17.97 -24.81
CA VAL A 18 24.32 17.50 -26.17
C VAL A 18 23.16 16.66 -26.73
N VAL A 19 22.38 16.04 -25.88
CA VAL A 19 21.17 15.30 -26.25
C VAL A 19 20.07 15.57 -25.24
N THR A 20 18.85 15.80 -25.72
CA THR A 20 17.63 15.81 -24.90
C THR A 20 16.57 14.99 -25.62
N LYS A 21 16.04 13.97 -24.95
CA LYS A 21 14.98 13.12 -25.50
C LYS A 21 13.83 13.02 -24.51
N VAL A 22 12.61 13.31 -24.96
CA VAL A 22 11.39 13.04 -24.21
C VAL A 22 11.22 11.53 -24.09
N LEU A 23 10.99 11.04 -22.87
CA LEU A 23 10.79 9.63 -22.59
C LEU A 23 9.33 9.25 -22.85
N THR A 24 9.13 8.05 -23.40
CA THR A 24 7.80 7.43 -23.46
C THR A 24 7.42 6.88 -22.07
N TYR A 25 6.13 6.63 -21.83
CA TYR A 25 5.64 6.03 -20.60
C TYR A 25 6.33 4.69 -20.28
N LYS A 26 6.55 3.86 -21.33
CA LYS A 26 7.29 2.61 -21.17
C LYS A 26 8.72 2.85 -20.66
N MET A 27 9.43 3.82 -21.25
CA MET A 27 10.81 4.13 -20.81
C MET A 27 10.85 4.65 -19.38
N VAL A 28 9.86 5.47 -18.97
CA VAL A 28 9.74 5.92 -17.58
C VAL A 28 9.50 4.73 -16.66
N GLY A 29 8.61 3.81 -17.03
CA GLY A 29 8.36 2.58 -16.26
C GLY A 29 9.60 1.69 -16.13
N ASP A 30 10.34 1.49 -17.23
CA ASP A 30 11.58 0.71 -17.22
C ASP A 30 12.64 1.36 -16.29
N ILE A 31 12.77 2.69 -16.31
CA ILE A 31 13.65 3.46 -15.41
C ILE A 31 13.19 3.30 -13.96
N THR A 32 11.92 3.57 -13.68
CA THR A 32 11.35 3.47 -12.32
C THR A 32 11.59 2.09 -11.72
N SER A 33 11.38 1.05 -12.51
CA SER A 33 11.61 -0.34 -12.08
C SER A 33 13.10 -0.61 -11.79
N SER A 34 14.02 -0.02 -12.58
CA SER A 34 15.46 -0.29 -12.52
C SER A 34 16.23 0.58 -11.53
N LEU A 35 15.63 1.68 -11.06
CA LEU A 35 16.25 2.53 -10.04
C LEU A 35 16.39 1.76 -8.73
N ASP A 36 17.52 1.93 -8.07
CA ASP A 36 17.76 1.38 -6.75
C ASP A 36 16.72 1.87 -5.75
N ASP A 37 16.28 0.94 -4.90
CA ASP A 37 15.29 1.19 -3.87
C ASP A 37 15.98 1.78 -2.64
N ASN A 38 16.21 3.10 -2.69
CA ASN A 38 16.88 3.86 -1.64
C ASN A 38 16.40 5.32 -1.61
N GLU A 39 16.70 6.02 -0.53
CA GLU A 39 16.29 7.40 -0.30
C GLU A 39 16.81 8.40 -1.35
N GLU A 40 17.93 8.10 -2.03
CA GLU A 40 18.49 8.99 -3.06
C GLU A 40 17.57 9.16 -4.26
N ASN A 41 16.65 8.20 -4.49
CA ASN A 41 15.69 8.20 -5.58
C ASN A 41 14.30 8.70 -5.17
N ASN A 42 14.09 9.13 -3.92
CA ASN A 42 12.79 9.55 -3.40
C ASN A 42 12.17 10.71 -4.18
N ASP A 43 12.95 11.72 -4.56
CA ASP A 43 12.47 12.84 -5.37
C ASP A 43 11.89 12.37 -6.72
N PHE A 44 12.53 11.38 -7.33
CA PHE A 44 12.04 10.78 -8.57
C PHE A 44 10.77 9.97 -8.33
N PHE A 45 10.73 9.15 -7.29
CA PHE A 45 9.56 8.32 -6.96
C PHE A 45 8.36 9.19 -6.60
N GLU A 46 8.54 10.30 -5.89
CA GLU A 46 7.47 11.24 -5.56
C GLU A 46 6.83 11.83 -6.83
N VAL A 47 7.66 12.27 -7.79
CA VAL A 47 7.15 12.75 -9.07
C VAL A 47 6.50 11.63 -9.88
N ALA A 48 7.08 10.43 -9.88
CA ALA A 48 6.57 9.26 -10.61
C ALA A 48 5.25 8.71 -10.02
N ALA A 49 4.97 8.93 -8.74
CA ALA A 49 3.69 8.61 -8.10
C ALA A 49 2.49 9.34 -8.74
N HIS A 50 2.73 10.47 -9.40
CA HIS A 50 1.70 11.23 -10.15
C HIS A 50 1.64 10.87 -11.64
N HIS A 51 2.42 9.87 -12.10
CA HIS A 51 2.50 9.55 -13.52
C HIS A 51 1.14 9.07 -14.08
N PRO A 52 0.72 9.50 -15.31
CA PRO A 52 -0.59 9.12 -15.86
C PRO A 52 -0.74 7.61 -16.11
N ALA A 53 0.36 6.89 -16.42
CA ALA A 53 0.31 5.44 -16.59
C ALA A 53 0.38 4.72 -15.24
N SER A 54 -0.62 3.88 -14.94
CA SER A 54 -0.67 3.09 -13.70
C SER A 54 0.57 2.19 -13.53
N SER A 55 1.09 1.62 -14.61
CA SER A 55 2.28 0.76 -14.57
C SER A 55 3.54 1.45 -14.01
N VAL A 56 3.66 2.77 -14.17
CA VAL A 56 4.75 3.54 -13.53
C VAL A 56 4.46 3.69 -12.03
N ARG A 57 3.23 4.05 -11.67
CA ARG A 57 2.81 4.17 -10.26
C ARG A 57 2.86 2.84 -9.52
N GLU A 58 2.54 1.72 -10.20
CA GLU A 58 2.70 0.35 -9.69
C GLU A 58 4.15 0.04 -9.30
N ASN A 59 5.10 0.45 -10.16
CA ASN A 59 6.52 0.29 -9.87
C ASN A 59 6.96 1.14 -8.66
N VAL A 60 6.41 2.36 -8.50
CA VAL A 60 6.67 3.20 -7.31
C VAL A 60 6.08 2.56 -6.07
N ALA A 61 4.82 2.11 -6.13
CA ALA A 61 4.11 1.50 -5.00
C ALA A 61 4.77 0.21 -4.47
N SER A 62 5.59 -0.45 -5.31
CA SER A 62 6.33 -1.66 -4.92
C SER A 62 7.71 -1.38 -4.30
N LYS A 63 8.12 -0.12 -4.18
CA LYS A 63 9.40 0.26 -3.58
C LYS A 63 9.31 0.28 -2.05
N ASP A 64 10.39 -0.15 -1.41
CA ASP A 64 10.52 -0.13 0.06
C ASP A 64 11.22 1.16 0.58
N SER A 65 11.44 2.14 -0.30
CA SER A 65 12.01 3.44 0.07
C SER A 65 11.31 4.55 -0.73
N ILE A 66 10.11 4.92 -0.29
CA ILE A 66 9.34 6.03 -0.87
C ILE A 66 8.96 7.05 0.20
N SER A 67 8.82 8.31 -0.20
CA SER A 67 8.44 9.38 0.72
C SER A 67 6.99 9.25 1.20
N ILE A 68 6.68 9.84 2.36
CA ILE A 68 5.30 9.95 2.87
C ILE A 68 4.39 10.62 1.84
N ALA A 69 4.86 11.65 1.13
CA ALA A 69 4.10 12.35 0.09
C ALA A 69 3.73 11.42 -1.09
N ALA A 70 4.66 10.52 -1.48
CA ALA A 70 4.37 9.49 -2.48
C ALA A 70 3.32 8.49 -1.97
N MET A 71 3.42 8.04 -0.70
CA MET A 71 2.42 7.15 -0.07
C MET A 71 1.03 7.79 -0.02
N GLU A 72 0.92 9.06 0.39
CA GLU A 72 -0.34 9.81 0.41
C GLU A 72 -0.97 9.88 -0.99
N THR A 73 -0.16 10.13 -2.01
CA THR A 73 -0.62 10.15 -3.41
C THR A 73 -1.14 8.78 -3.83
N LEU A 74 -0.37 7.72 -3.58
CA LEU A 74 -0.69 6.36 -4.01
C LEU A 74 -1.84 5.74 -3.21
N SER A 75 -2.05 6.13 -1.96
CA SER A 75 -3.16 5.63 -1.12
C SER A 75 -4.54 6.02 -1.64
N THR A 76 -4.61 7.01 -2.53
CA THR A 76 -5.85 7.46 -3.18
C THR A 76 -5.89 7.09 -4.67
N ASP A 77 -5.02 6.18 -5.12
CA ASP A 77 -4.95 5.77 -6.53
C ASP A 77 -6.21 5.00 -6.96
N ASN A 78 -6.58 5.15 -8.23
CA ASN A 78 -7.71 4.44 -8.82
C ASN A 78 -7.35 3.07 -9.41
N SER A 79 -6.08 2.68 -9.41
CA SER A 79 -5.58 1.38 -9.88
C SER A 79 -5.46 0.40 -8.72
N MET A 80 -6.23 -0.68 -8.76
CA MET A 80 -6.14 -1.75 -7.76
C MET A 80 -4.74 -2.36 -7.66
N ALA A 81 -4.00 -2.44 -8.77
CA ALA A 81 -2.64 -2.95 -8.78
C ALA A 81 -1.68 -2.02 -7.99
N VAL A 82 -1.87 -0.69 -8.09
CA VAL A 82 -1.12 0.30 -7.29
C VAL A 82 -1.42 0.10 -5.80
N LEU A 83 -2.71 0.04 -5.44
CA LEU A 83 -3.12 -0.10 -4.04
C LEU A 83 -2.62 -1.41 -3.41
N ARG A 84 -2.70 -2.53 -4.14
CA ARG A 84 -2.14 -3.82 -3.68
C ARG A 84 -0.64 -3.75 -3.46
N ASN A 85 0.11 -3.19 -4.41
CA ASN A 85 1.56 -3.05 -4.27
C ASN A 85 1.91 -2.18 -3.06
N LEU A 86 1.17 -1.08 -2.86
CA LEU A 86 1.38 -0.18 -1.73
C LEU A 86 1.17 -0.89 -0.38
N VAL A 87 0.04 -1.57 -0.18
CA VAL A 87 -0.26 -2.30 1.08
C VAL A 87 0.73 -3.43 1.33
N ASN A 88 1.23 -4.08 0.27
CA ASN A 88 2.21 -5.15 0.37
C ASN A 88 3.64 -4.65 0.64
N SER A 89 3.93 -3.36 0.42
CA SER A 89 5.24 -2.77 0.71
C SER A 89 5.49 -2.71 2.22
N SER A 90 6.68 -3.09 2.66
CA SER A 90 7.09 -2.96 4.07
C SER A 90 7.17 -1.50 4.49
N CYS A 91 7.72 -0.66 3.61
CA CYS A 91 7.83 0.79 3.84
C CYS A 91 6.48 1.44 4.14
N PHE A 92 5.42 1.05 3.41
CA PHE A 92 4.07 1.56 3.70
C PHE A 92 3.58 1.11 5.08
N ARG A 93 3.71 -0.17 5.43
CA ARG A 93 3.25 -0.67 6.74
C ARG A 93 4.00 -0.03 7.92
N GLU A 94 5.29 0.26 7.74
CA GLU A 94 6.12 0.93 8.75
C GLU A 94 5.79 2.42 8.91
N ASN A 95 5.34 3.09 7.84
CA ASN A 95 5.23 4.55 7.80
C ASN A 95 3.81 5.09 7.57
N ALA A 96 2.83 4.23 7.22
CA ALA A 96 1.46 4.68 6.95
C ALA A 96 0.82 5.33 8.18
N SER A 97 0.10 6.43 7.94
CA SER A 97 -0.76 7.03 8.95
C SER A 97 -2.08 6.26 9.08
N GLU A 98 -2.77 6.43 10.23
CA GLU A 98 -4.12 5.88 10.42
C GLU A 98 -5.07 6.36 9.30
N GLU A 99 -4.96 7.62 8.87
CA GLU A 99 -5.81 8.20 7.83
C GLU A 99 -5.62 7.49 6.47
N MET A 100 -4.37 7.20 6.07
CA MET A 100 -4.09 6.45 4.83
C MET A 100 -4.72 5.06 4.89
N VAL A 101 -4.57 4.36 6.01
CA VAL A 101 -5.11 3.00 6.18
C VAL A 101 -6.64 3.01 6.20
N GLU A 102 -7.27 3.98 6.87
CA GLU A 102 -8.73 4.14 6.87
C GLU A 102 -9.28 4.43 5.46
N ILE A 103 -8.60 5.25 4.66
CA ILE A 103 -8.95 5.49 3.25
C ILE A 103 -8.94 4.17 2.48
N LEU A 104 -7.86 3.40 2.58
CA LEU A 104 -7.67 2.15 1.84
C LEU A 104 -8.70 1.08 2.21
N ILE A 105 -9.05 0.92 3.49
CA ILE A 105 -10.08 -0.03 3.96
C ILE A 105 -11.44 0.27 3.30
N ASN A 106 -11.74 1.55 3.07
CA ASN A 106 -13.02 1.96 2.50
C ASN A 106 -13.05 1.94 0.96
N MET A 107 -11.91 1.70 0.30
CA MET A 107 -11.84 1.71 -1.17
C MET A 107 -12.28 0.39 -1.79
N ASP A 108 -11.84 -0.73 -1.24
CA ASP A 108 -12.10 -2.05 -1.83
C ASP A 108 -11.93 -3.19 -0.81
N VAL A 109 -12.74 -4.26 -0.98
CA VAL A 109 -12.73 -5.43 -0.09
C VAL A 109 -11.40 -6.17 -0.10
N GLU A 110 -10.77 -6.36 -1.27
CA GLU A 110 -9.48 -7.06 -1.38
C GLU A 110 -8.35 -6.28 -0.69
N ILE A 111 -8.41 -4.95 -0.74
CA ILE A 111 -7.45 -4.08 -0.03
C ILE A 111 -7.67 -4.17 1.47
N ALA A 112 -8.91 -4.11 1.93
CA ALA A 112 -9.25 -4.27 3.35
C ALA A 112 -8.85 -5.65 3.89
N GLU A 113 -9.03 -6.71 3.11
CA GLU A 113 -8.57 -8.07 3.44
C GLU A 113 -7.05 -8.14 3.54
N SER A 114 -6.33 -7.51 2.60
CA SER A 114 -4.86 -7.44 2.65
C SER A 114 -4.39 -6.70 3.90
N ILE A 115 -5.03 -5.58 4.28
CA ILE A 115 -4.73 -4.86 5.51
C ILE A 115 -5.01 -5.74 6.74
N ALA A 116 -6.11 -6.50 6.76
CA ALA A 116 -6.42 -7.44 7.83
C ALA A 116 -5.35 -8.54 7.97
N SER A 117 -4.76 -9.00 6.86
CA SER A 117 -3.69 -10.00 6.88
C SER A 117 -2.38 -9.47 7.48
N TYR A 118 -2.12 -8.18 7.38
CA TYR A 118 -0.94 -7.50 7.90
C TYR A 118 -1.19 -6.71 9.20
N ILE A 119 -2.30 -6.98 9.90
CA ILE A 119 -2.79 -6.16 11.02
C ILE A 119 -1.74 -5.88 12.11
N GLY A 120 -0.84 -6.81 12.36
CA GLY A 120 0.26 -6.66 13.33
C GLY A 120 1.51 -5.97 12.78
N SER A 121 1.56 -5.65 11.49
CA SER A 121 2.75 -5.11 10.82
C SER A 121 2.74 -3.59 10.66
N PHE A 122 1.65 -2.91 11.03
CA PHE A 122 1.55 -1.45 10.95
C PHE A 122 2.14 -0.81 12.20
N GLU A 123 3.27 -0.10 12.06
CA GLU A 123 3.98 0.45 13.21
C GLU A 123 3.33 1.72 13.79
N ASN A 124 2.75 2.56 12.92
CA ASN A 124 2.18 3.86 13.30
C ASN A 124 0.65 3.85 13.41
N VAL A 125 0.02 2.68 13.40
CA VAL A 125 -1.43 2.51 13.48
C VAL A 125 -1.79 1.72 14.73
N ASP A 126 -2.76 2.19 15.51
CA ASP A 126 -3.25 1.43 16.68
C ASP A 126 -3.95 0.14 16.21
N THR A 127 -3.31 -0.99 16.43
CA THR A 127 -3.80 -2.32 16.05
C THR A 127 -5.19 -2.61 16.63
N ASN A 128 -5.52 -2.12 17.85
CA ASN A 128 -6.85 -2.32 18.43
C ASN A 128 -7.92 -1.52 17.68
N LYS A 129 -7.59 -0.27 17.32
CA LYS A 129 -8.49 0.59 16.54
C LYS A 129 -8.71 0.01 15.15
N LEU A 130 -7.62 -0.41 14.49
CA LEU A 130 -7.66 -1.03 13.17
C LEU A 130 -8.48 -2.32 13.16
N ALA A 131 -8.22 -3.22 14.11
CA ALA A 131 -8.99 -4.46 14.25
C ALA A 131 -10.47 -4.22 14.55
N SER A 132 -10.78 -3.20 15.37
CA SER A 132 -12.18 -2.83 15.65
C SER A 132 -12.87 -2.38 14.37
N LEU A 133 -12.25 -1.49 13.59
CA LEU A 133 -12.79 -0.99 12.33
C LEU A 133 -13.05 -2.14 11.34
N LEU A 134 -12.07 -3.01 11.12
CA LEU A 134 -12.21 -4.15 10.22
C LEU A 134 -13.25 -5.17 10.70
N SER A 135 -13.44 -5.32 12.02
CA SER A 135 -14.44 -6.25 12.59
C SER A 135 -15.88 -5.78 12.41
N GLU A 136 -16.12 -4.54 12.03
CA GLU A 136 -17.44 -4.00 11.67
C GLU A 136 -17.83 -4.33 10.22
N SER A 137 -16.93 -4.91 9.45
CA SER A 137 -17.20 -5.33 8.08
C SER A 137 -18.28 -6.40 8.01
N THR A 138 -19.09 -6.36 6.95
CA THR A 138 -20.05 -7.42 6.59
C THR A 138 -19.46 -8.44 5.64
N GLU A 139 -18.21 -8.24 5.18
CA GLU A 139 -17.54 -9.09 4.22
C GLU A 139 -16.88 -10.29 4.92
N PRO A 140 -17.33 -11.53 4.64
CA PRO A 140 -16.80 -12.72 5.31
C PRO A 140 -15.30 -12.93 5.14
N ALA A 141 -14.74 -12.52 3.99
CA ALA A 141 -13.32 -12.64 3.70
C ALA A 141 -12.47 -11.84 4.71
N ILE A 142 -12.85 -10.59 4.99
CA ILE A 142 -12.16 -9.72 5.95
C ILE A 142 -12.25 -10.32 7.36
N LEU A 143 -13.46 -10.76 7.77
CA LEU A 143 -13.67 -11.34 9.10
C LEU A 143 -12.93 -12.68 9.28
N ALA A 144 -12.88 -13.52 8.25
CA ALA A 144 -12.11 -14.76 8.27
C ALA A 144 -10.61 -14.49 8.37
N THR A 145 -10.09 -13.53 7.62
CA THR A 145 -8.68 -13.12 7.67
C THR A 145 -8.32 -12.60 9.06
N LEU A 146 -9.14 -11.72 9.67
CA LEU A 146 -8.96 -11.29 11.04
C LEU A 146 -9.00 -12.47 12.05
N ALA A 147 -9.98 -13.37 11.89
CA ALA A 147 -10.15 -14.50 12.78
C ALA A 147 -8.95 -15.46 12.74
N GLY A 148 -8.34 -15.62 11.56
CA GLY A 148 -7.17 -16.50 11.37
C GLY A 148 -5.83 -15.85 11.73
N ASN A 149 -5.78 -14.54 11.98
CA ASN A 149 -4.53 -13.83 12.24
C ASN A 149 -4.24 -13.76 13.74
N SER A 150 -3.11 -14.32 14.18
CA SER A 150 -2.67 -14.34 15.58
C SER A 150 -2.37 -12.96 16.18
N ASP A 151 -2.07 -11.96 15.31
CA ASP A 151 -1.82 -10.59 15.72
C ASP A 151 -3.12 -9.81 15.97
N THR A 152 -4.27 -10.38 15.61
CA THR A 152 -5.57 -9.78 15.92
C THR A 152 -5.78 -9.73 17.43
N PRO A 153 -6.14 -8.57 18.00
CA PRO A 153 -6.32 -8.41 19.43
C PRO A 153 -7.31 -9.44 20.00
N LYS A 154 -6.94 -10.06 21.13
CA LYS A 154 -7.76 -11.10 21.77
C LYS A 154 -9.21 -10.68 22.07
N LYS A 155 -9.45 -9.39 22.26
CA LYS A 155 -10.81 -8.86 22.42
C LYS A 155 -11.65 -9.06 21.16
N ILE A 156 -11.09 -8.81 19.99
CA ILE A 156 -11.75 -8.99 18.68
C ILE A 156 -11.91 -10.48 18.37
N LEU A 157 -10.86 -11.30 18.59
CA LEU A 157 -10.95 -12.75 18.43
C LEU A 157 -12.07 -13.37 19.29
N LYS A 158 -12.27 -12.89 20.52
CA LYS A 158 -13.38 -13.34 21.37
C LYS A 158 -14.76 -13.02 20.76
N VAL A 159 -14.92 -11.86 20.14
CA VAL A 159 -16.16 -11.51 19.43
C VAL A 159 -16.34 -12.45 18.23
N LEU A 160 -15.31 -12.58 17.39
CA LEU A 160 -15.36 -13.43 16.19
C LEU A 160 -15.55 -14.92 16.53
N SER A 161 -15.09 -15.40 17.70
CA SER A 161 -15.27 -16.78 18.14
C SER A 161 -16.73 -17.19 18.39
N THR A 162 -17.65 -16.21 18.44
CA THR A 162 -19.10 -16.41 18.54
C THR A 162 -19.85 -16.02 17.26
N HIS A 163 -19.13 -15.81 16.15
CA HIS A 163 -19.71 -15.41 14.88
C HIS A 163 -20.67 -16.49 14.35
N SER A 164 -21.71 -16.08 13.61
CA SER A 164 -22.73 -16.98 13.06
C SER A 164 -22.18 -17.93 12.01
N GLU A 165 -21.13 -17.54 11.29
CA GLU A 165 -20.43 -18.39 10.33
C GLU A 165 -19.44 -19.31 11.06
N PRO A 166 -19.62 -20.66 10.96
CA PRO A 166 -18.80 -21.61 11.73
C PRO A 166 -17.31 -21.56 11.41
N GLU A 167 -16.95 -21.22 10.17
CA GLU A 167 -15.57 -21.12 9.74
C GLU A 167 -14.85 -19.96 10.47
N ILE A 168 -15.44 -18.77 10.47
CA ILE A 168 -14.92 -17.58 11.18
C ILE A 168 -14.78 -17.88 12.68
N ALA A 169 -15.84 -18.46 13.27
CA ALA A 169 -15.81 -18.80 14.69
C ALA A 169 -14.74 -19.84 15.05
N SER A 170 -14.50 -20.81 14.17
CA SER A 170 -13.47 -21.85 14.36
C SER A 170 -12.06 -21.28 14.25
N GLN A 171 -11.81 -20.44 13.26
CA GLN A 171 -10.51 -19.76 13.09
C GLN A 171 -10.19 -18.86 14.29
N ALA A 172 -11.15 -18.03 14.73
CA ALA A 172 -10.96 -17.17 15.88
C ALA A 172 -10.66 -17.95 17.17
N LYS A 173 -11.30 -19.12 17.39
CA LYS A 173 -10.98 -20.00 18.54
C LYS A 173 -9.56 -20.55 18.43
N ALA A 174 -9.15 -21.01 17.25
CA ALA A 174 -7.80 -21.50 17.04
C ALA A 174 -6.75 -20.40 17.32
N SER A 175 -6.99 -19.16 16.85
CA SER A 175 -6.08 -18.01 17.09
C SER A 175 -6.06 -17.54 18.55
N LEU A 176 -7.09 -17.82 19.37
CA LEU A 176 -7.10 -17.51 20.79
C LEU A 176 -6.24 -18.45 21.63
N ASP A 177 -5.99 -19.68 21.14
CA ASP A 177 -5.23 -20.73 21.83
C ASP A 177 -3.70 -20.58 21.66
N TYR A 178 -3.27 -19.64 20.78
CA TYR A 178 -1.88 -19.21 20.62
C TYR A 178 -1.57 -17.96 21.44
#